data_0444b6543fe45a84fbb4f473e06535b1
#
_entry.id   0444b6543fe45a84fbb4f473e06535b1
#
_cell.length_a   1.000
_cell.length_b   1.000
_cell.length_c   1.000
_cell.angle_alpha   90.00
_cell.angle_beta   90.00
_cell.angle_gamma   90.00
#
_symmetry.space_group_name_H-M   'P 1'
#
loop_
_entity.id
_entity.type
_entity.pdbx_description
1 polymer ?
#
loop_
_entity_poly.entity_id
_entity_poly.type
_entity_poly.pdbx_seq_one_letter_code
_entity_poly.pdbx_strand_id
1 'polypeptide(L)'
;MTAMGVLAFEPNSQIKQDVIALGEYLQNPHFRIAVFAPFNYGKSTLLNAWLGARLLPMDLIPTTGAAIHVKYGEQIETHITLKDGTKIVKNGTNILQEYAILDNDRRMRSDVTAVEVYYPDPWLKTGVELIDLPGTDDREAQDNLVRDRLLTADLIIQVLDARKLMTLNERENLRDWLSDRGIKTVVFAINFLNLIPSEEQQEVNRRMRFVAESFRSELPNNVSNLYRVDALPALRAKLKGDSAALATNGLTTFVSAIEQITAIQQSEKSLRLPRLLAVVEPIKQALASKITTITTELTEAKEQYQAEIEVKQKAEKIIKQAFQRSLSELESWLYLPNLLSAYQSQLATALEQSKLDDWENQQLQPKLLEYQNAIAHWVNKASEFFDKKPPAELSITLPKPPEIPLPKSPNTPNKSSDVDLTPVAIATGLGWLLGGPVGAAIIGGATYLIDKNSESPVKPIVTDPELIKKAASEAAKNYLTTFSNEAFPPLKEYQQIVEKWLDFQPSLEPQNTSERYHNLQLLTTLSSNLERELEILSPKIS
;
A
#
# COMPACT_ATOMS: atom_id res chain seq x y z
N MET A 1 6.49 8.55 -18.33
CA MET A 1 5.93 9.55 -17.37
C MET A 1 4.83 8.94 -16.49
N THR A 2 3.78 8.35 -17.04
CA THR A 2 2.67 7.76 -16.24
C THR A 2 3.15 6.68 -15.26
N ALA A 3 3.97 5.74 -15.70
CA ALA A 3 4.55 4.70 -14.84
C ALA A 3 5.34 5.26 -13.66
N MET A 4 6.07 6.35 -13.87
CA MET A 4 6.85 7.02 -12.82
C MET A 4 5.97 7.68 -11.76
N GLY A 5 4.83 8.22 -12.14
CA GLY A 5 3.86 8.78 -11.19
C GLY A 5 3.28 7.70 -10.29
N VAL A 6 2.96 6.53 -10.85
CA VAL A 6 2.41 5.40 -10.10
C VAL A 6 3.45 4.71 -9.22
N LEU A 7 4.71 4.64 -9.67
CA LEU A 7 5.82 4.10 -8.87
C LEU A 7 6.25 5.01 -7.72
N ALA A 8 5.73 6.25 -7.68
CA ALA A 8 6.03 7.25 -6.65
C ALA A 8 7.54 7.48 -6.46
N PHE A 9 8.31 7.51 -7.57
CA PHE A 9 9.71 7.88 -7.50
C PHE A 9 9.87 9.27 -6.88
N GLU A 10 10.87 9.41 -6.02
CA GLU A 10 11.18 10.69 -5.41
C GLU A 10 11.43 11.77 -6.49
N PRO A 11 11.00 13.03 -6.23
CA PRO A 11 11.14 14.13 -7.19
C PRO A 11 12.57 14.29 -7.74
N ASN A 12 13.57 14.01 -6.93
CA ASN A 12 14.99 14.15 -7.24
C ASN A 12 15.66 12.82 -7.62
N SER A 13 14.92 11.74 -7.83
CA SER A 13 15.51 10.46 -8.23
C SER A 13 16.15 10.57 -9.61
N GLN A 14 17.31 9.94 -9.80
CA GLN A 14 18.05 9.94 -11.07
C GLN A 14 17.17 9.42 -12.23
N ILE A 15 16.42 8.36 -12.00
CA ILE A 15 15.51 7.79 -13.01
C ILE A 15 14.51 8.83 -13.53
N LYS A 16 13.94 9.66 -12.62
CA LYS A 16 12.99 10.70 -13.03
C LYS A 16 13.65 11.79 -13.86
N GLN A 17 14.85 12.20 -13.48
CA GLN A 17 15.64 13.18 -14.23
C GLN A 17 16.02 12.63 -15.61
N ASP A 18 16.47 11.37 -15.69
CA ASP A 18 16.82 10.70 -16.94
C ASP A 18 15.64 10.59 -17.90
N VAL A 19 14.44 10.29 -17.40
CA VAL A 19 13.21 10.23 -18.23
C VAL A 19 12.82 11.60 -18.76
N ILE A 20 12.94 12.67 -17.95
CA ILE A 20 12.66 14.04 -18.38
C ILE A 20 13.68 14.44 -19.46
N ALA A 21 14.97 14.25 -19.20
CA ALA A 21 16.04 14.57 -20.14
C ALA A 21 15.91 13.78 -21.46
N LEU A 22 15.55 12.50 -21.38
CA LEU A 22 15.27 11.67 -22.55
C LEU A 22 14.05 12.18 -23.34
N GLY A 23 12.98 12.60 -22.65
CA GLY A 23 11.81 13.16 -23.29
C GLY A 23 12.12 14.42 -24.09
N GLU A 24 12.92 15.34 -23.52
CA GLU A 24 13.42 16.54 -24.21
C GLU A 24 14.32 16.18 -25.39
N TYR A 25 15.20 15.20 -25.20
CA TYR A 25 16.12 14.74 -26.23
C TYR A 25 15.40 14.14 -27.44
N LEU A 26 14.41 13.29 -27.22
CA LEU A 26 13.65 12.65 -28.31
C LEU A 26 12.79 13.64 -29.10
N GLN A 27 12.35 14.72 -28.47
CA GLN A 27 11.57 15.79 -29.13
C GLN A 27 12.43 16.79 -29.89
N ASN A 28 13.74 16.83 -29.60
CA ASN A 28 14.65 17.79 -30.25
C ASN A 28 15.03 17.31 -31.64
N PRO A 29 14.79 18.09 -32.69
CA PRO A 29 15.13 17.72 -34.05
C PRO A 29 16.63 17.87 -34.36
N HIS A 30 17.39 18.59 -33.52
CA HIS A 30 18.80 18.87 -33.76
C HIS A 30 19.70 17.70 -33.36
N PHE A 31 20.76 17.49 -34.13
CA PHE A 31 21.82 16.56 -33.77
C PHE A 31 22.77 17.25 -32.79
N ARG A 32 22.87 16.73 -31.59
CA ARG A 32 23.58 17.33 -30.48
C ARG A 32 24.96 16.70 -30.28
N ILE A 33 25.99 17.53 -30.27
CA ILE A 33 27.35 17.12 -29.98
C ILE A 33 27.79 17.74 -28.66
N ALA A 34 27.99 16.92 -27.63
CA ALA A 34 28.48 17.36 -26.33
C ALA A 34 30.01 17.26 -26.26
N VAL A 35 30.67 18.33 -25.85
CA VAL A 35 32.10 18.36 -25.59
C VAL A 35 32.35 18.48 -24.10
N PHE A 36 33.09 17.53 -23.55
CA PHE A 36 33.41 17.53 -22.12
C PHE A 36 34.87 17.12 -21.87
N ALA A 37 35.37 17.46 -20.74
CA ALA A 37 36.70 17.07 -20.24
C ALA A 37 36.86 17.58 -18.79
N PRO A 38 37.86 17.12 -18.06
CA PRO A 38 38.33 17.78 -16.85
C PRO A 38 38.66 19.26 -17.09
N PHE A 39 38.70 19.99 -15.99
CA PHE A 39 39.03 21.42 -16.06
C PHE A 39 40.37 21.70 -16.75
N ASN A 40 40.46 22.79 -17.53
CA ASN A 40 41.69 23.24 -18.25
C ASN A 40 42.22 22.31 -19.35
N TYR A 41 41.43 21.35 -19.83
CA TYR A 41 41.85 20.52 -20.98
C TYR A 41 41.60 21.19 -22.33
N GLY A 42 41.02 22.39 -22.36
CA GLY A 42 40.86 23.22 -23.55
C GLY A 42 39.61 22.97 -24.37
N LYS A 43 38.50 22.54 -23.74
CA LYS A 43 37.19 22.34 -24.40
C LYS A 43 36.72 23.56 -25.18
N SER A 44 36.47 24.67 -24.47
CA SER A 44 35.99 25.94 -25.08
C SER A 44 36.98 26.48 -26.11
N THR A 45 38.29 26.27 -25.91
CA THR A 45 39.32 26.63 -26.92
C THR A 45 39.17 25.80 -28.19
N LEU A 46 38.91 24.49 -28.07
CA LEU A 46 38.65 23.59 -29.21
C LEU A 46 37.42 24.01 -29.99
N LEU A 47 36.31 24.29 -29.29
CA LEU A 47 35.08 24.74 -29.91
C LEU A 47 35.24 26.11 -30.60
N ASN A 48 35.91 27.06 -29.97
CA ASN A 48 36.25 28.33 -30.59
C ASN A 48 37.13 28.17 -31.83
N ALA A 49 38.11 27.22 -31.80
CA ALA A 49 38.94 26.90 -32.97
C ALA A 49 38.09 26.29 -34.09
N TRP A 50 37.16 25.41 -33.76
CA TRP A 50 36.25 24.80 -34.72
C TRP A 50 35.38 25.86 -35.42
N LEU A 51 34.70 26.70 -34.64
CA LEU A 51 33.81 27.75 -35.12
C LEU A 51 34.58 28.94 -35.78
N GLY A 52 35.88 29.05 -35.54
CA GLY A 52 36.73 30.11 -36.07
C GLY A 52 36.48 31.48 -35.44
N ALA A 53 35.89 31.53 -34.26
CA ALA A 53 35.58 32.74 -33.54
C ALA A 53 35.73 32.57 -32.02
N ARG A 54 35.95 33.65 -31.30
CA ARG A 54 36.02 33.62 -29.80
C ARG A 54 34.62 33.80 -29.23
N LEU A 55 33.84 32.76 -29.29
CA LEU A 55 32.43 32.79 -28.81
C LEU A 55 32.33 32.36 -27.36
N LEU A 56 33.10 31.38 -26.93
CA LEU A 56 33.04 30.77 -25.62
C LEU A 56 34.15 31.28 -24.71
N PRO A 57 33.92 31.42 -23.39
CA PRO A 57 34.92 31.87 -22.43
C PRO A 57 36.14 30.90 -22.39
N MET A 58 37.36 31.41 -22.28
CA MET A 58 38.60 30.63 -22.32
C MET A 58 39.60 30.97 -21.19
N ASP A 59 39.11 31.51 -20.06
CA ASP A 59 40.02 31.97 -18.99
C ASP A 59 40.67 30.82 -18.23
N LEU A 60 41.80 31.12 -17.57
CA LEU A 60 42.58 30.15 -16.77
C LEU A 60 41.91 29.75 -15.46
N ILE A 61 40.87 30.44 -15.08
CA ILE A 61 40.03 30.13 -13.91
C ILE A 61 38.83 29.31 -14.38
N PRO A 62 38.24 28.42 -13.57
CA PRO A 62 37.06 27.67 -13.98
C PRO A 62 35.98 28.59 -14.57
N THR A 63 35.76 28.47 -15.89
CA THR A 63 35.02 29.47 -16.64
C THR A 63 33.63 29.02 -16.99
N THR A 64 33.39 27.70 -17.07
CA THR A 64 32.10 27.20 -17.53
C THR A 64 31.32 26.62 -16.35
N GLY A 65 30.41 27.41 -15.82
CA GLY A 65 29.52 27.00 -14.72
C GLY A 65 28.17 26.41 -15.19
N ALA A 66 27.79 26.65 -16.45
CA ALA A 66 26.57 26.13 -17.06
C ALA A 66 26.90 25.48 -18.42
N ALA A 67 26.06 24.56 -18.87
CA ALA A 67 26.15 24.05 -20.24
C ALA A 67 25.79 25.18 -21.23
N ILE A 68 26.68 25.44 -22.19
CA ILE A 68 26.44 26.46 -23.22
C ILE A 68 26.11 25.74 -24.54
N HIS A 69 24.93 26.03 -25.05
CA HIS A 69 24.44 25.49 -26.31
C HIS A 69 24.74 26.44 -27.46
N VAL A 70 25.55 26.03 -28.43
CA VAL A 70 25.86 26.82 -29.63
C VAL A 70 25.00 26.32 -30.79
N LYS A 71 24.13 27.19 -31.32
CA LYS A 71 23.14 26.89 -32.34
C LYS A 71 23.29 27.84 -33.55
N TYR A 72 22.68 27.45 -34.68
CA TYR A 72 22.61 28.33 -35.82
C TYR A 72 21.71 29.56 -35.54
N GLY A 73 22.21 30.72 -35.89
CA GLY A 73 21.46 31.97 -35.92
C GLY A 73 22.05 32.90 -37.00
N GLU A 74 21.25 33.80 -37.53
CA GLU A 74 21.71 34.75 -38.58
C GLU A 74 22.64 35.81 -38.03
N GLN A 75 22.59 36.08 -36.73
CA GLN A 75 23.43 37.03 -36.02
C GLN A 75 23.99 36.37 -34.74
N ILE A 76 25.08 36.98 -34.23
CA ILE A 76 25.65 36.51 -32.96
C ILE A 76 24.80 37.06 -31.81
N GLU A 77 24.02 36.19 -31.19
CA GLU A 77 23.17 36.51 -30.04
C GLU A 77 23.39 35.51 -28.92
N THR A 78 23.23 35.96 -27.68
CA THR A 78 23.23 35.10 -26.50
C THR A 78 21.89 35.20 -25.78
N HIS A 79 21.25 34.07 -25.57
CA HIS A 79 19.99 33.95 -24.85
C HIS A 79 20.23 33.24 -23.51
N ILE A 80 19.86 33.88 -22.42
CA ILE A 80 19.92 33.31 -21.07
C ILE A 80 18.50 33.11 -20.58
N THR A 81 18.17 31.92 -20.13
CA THR A 81 16.87 31.62 -19.51
C THR A 81 17.08 31.41 -18.02
N LEU A 82 16.34 32.13 -17.18
CA LEU A 82 16.35 32.00 -15.73
C LEU A 82 15.23 31.03 -15.25
N LYS A 83 15.33 30.59 -14.01
CA LYS A 83 14.37 29.65 -13.39
C LYS A 83 12.93 30.21 -13.29
N ASP A 84 12.80 31.51 -13.18
CA ASP A 84 11.49 32.20 -13.19
C ASP A 84 10.88 32.33 -14.59
N GLY A 85 11.56 31.80 -15.62
CA GLY A 85 11.14 31.89 -17.02
C GLY A 85 11.57 33.17 -17.72
N THR A 86 12.28 34.08 -17.04
CA THR A 86 12.82 35.32 -17.66
C THR A 86 13.84 34.97 -18.72
N LYS A 87 13.70 35.55 -19.92
CA LYS A 87 14.68 35.42 -21.01
C LYS A 87 15.41 36.73 -21.22
N ILE A 88 16.73 36.67 -21.18
CA ILE A 88 17.64 37.78 -21.42
C ILE A 88 18.30 37.54 -22.78
N VAL A 89 18.13 38.43 -23.74
CA VAL A 89 18.73 38.35 -25.06
C VAL A 89 19.68 39.53 -25.25
N LYS A 90 20.91 39.21 -25.68
CA LYS A 90 21.95 40.20 -25.95
C LYS A 90 22.71 39.85 -27.22
N ASN A 91 23.05 40.86 -27.99
CA ASN A 91 23.95 40.70 -29.13
C ASN A 91 25.38 40.44 -28.65
N GLY A 92 26.06 39.51 -29.33
CA GLY A 92 27.39 39.06 -28.97
C GLY A 92 27.42 38.10 -27.78
N THR A 93 28.61 37.83 -27.24
CA THR A 93 28.85 36.79 -26.21
C THR A 93 29.35 37.35 -24.88
N ASN A 94 29.49 38.66 -24.73
CA ASN A 94 30.03 39.28 -23.50
C ASN A 94 29.25 38.94 -22.25
N ILE A 95 27.92 38.77 -22.39
CA ILE A 95 27.02 38.42 -21.29
C ILE A 95 27.33 37.02 -20.70
N LEU A 96 28.03 36.15 -21.42
CA LEU A 96 28.47 34.85 -20.90
C LEU A 96 29.36 34.97 -19.67
N GLN A 97 30.15 36.07 -19.56
CA GLN A 97 30.97 36.32 -18.40
C GLN A 97 30.17 36.54 -17.12
N GLU A 98 28.95 37.02 -17.26
CA GLU A 98 28.06 37.27 -16.12
C GLU A 98 27.22 36.07 -15.72
N TYR A 99 26.80 35.24 -16.68
CA TYR A 99 25.81 34.17 -16.44
C TYR A 99 26.33 32.74 -16.61
N ALA A 100 27.40 32.52 -17.39
CA ALA A 100 27.91 31.19 -17.68
C ALA A 100 29.25 30.87 -16.98
N ILE A 101 29.85 31.85 -16.33
CA ILE A 101 31.09 31.68 -15.57
C ILE A 101 30.78 31.40 -14.10
N LEU A 102 31.66 30.60 -13.45
CA LEU A 102 31.60 30.37 -12.02
C LEU A 102 31.84 31.69 -11.26
N ASP A 103 31.18 31.89 -10.14
CA ASP A 103 31.43 33.01 -9.24
C ASP A 103 32.79 32.93 -8.55
N ASN A 104 33.12 33.92 -7.73
CA ASN A 104 34.40 33.96 -7.00
C ASN A 104 34.62 32.77 -6.06
N ASP A 105 33.53 32.10 -5.64
CA ASP A 105 33.52 30.88 -4.83
C ASP A 105 33.54 29.62 -5.70
N ARG A 106 33.68 29.72 -7.01
CA ARG A 106 33.61 28.64 -8.01
C ARG A 106 32.25 27.93 -8.00
N ARG A 107 31.16 28.65 -7.80
CA ARG A 107 29.80 28.10 -7.82
C ARG A 107 29.08 28.47 -9.10
N MET A 108 28.31 27.52 -9.62
CA MET A 108 27.39 27.78 -10.72
C MET A 108 26.22 28.65 -10.24
N ARG A 109 25.78 29.55 -11.08
CA ARG A 109 24.53 30.31 -10.83
C ARG A 109 23.34 29.36 -10.78
N SER A 110 22.70 29.30 -9.64
CA SER A 110 21.57 28.40 -9.42
C SER A 110 20.26 28.90 -10.05
N ASP A 111 20.23 30.13 -10.51
CA ASP A 111 19.06 30.78 -11.15
C ASP A 111 19.05 30.64 -12.67
N VAL A 112 20.15 30.16 -13.29
CA VAL A 112 20.25 29.96 -14.74
C VAL A 112 19.80 28.54 -15.10
N THR A 113 18.88 28.42 -16.05
CA THR A 113 18.38 27.13 -16.56
C THR A 113 18.91 26.77 -17.94
N ALA A 114 19.14 27.76 -18.80
CA ALA A 114 19.70 27.55 -20.14
C ALA A 114 20.55 28.73 -20.58
N VAL A 115 21.63 28.40 -21.29
CA VAL A 115 22.53 29.37 -21.95
C VAL A 115 22.66 28.96 -23.42
N GLU A 116 22.25 29.81 -24.33
CA GLU A 116 22.26 29.55 -25.77
C GLU A 116 22.99 30.66 -26.49
N VAL A 117 23.96 30.28 -27.36
CA VAL A 117 24.70 31.19 -28.25
C VAL A 117 24.30 30.88 -29.68
N TYR A 118 23.81 31.86 -30.35
CA TYR A 118 23.46 31.77 -31.77
C TYR A 118 24.60 32.31 -32.62
N TYR A 119 25.00 31.56 -33.66
CA TYR A 119 26.17 31.86 -34.49
C TYR A 119 25.90 31.52 -35.96
N PRO A 120 26.24 32.41 -36.94
CA PRO A 120 26.01 32.17 -38.36
C PRO A 120 27.06 31.26 -38.98
N ASP A 121 27.06 29.98 -38.62
CA ASP A 121 27.96 28.96 -39.15
C ASP A 121 27.20 28.05 -40.13
N PRO A 122 27.72 27.80 -41.36
CA PRO A 122 27.04 26.96 -42.35
C PRO A 122 26.80 25.51 -41.87
N TRP A 123 27.68 24.94 -41.04
CA TRP A 123 27.53 23.59 -40.54
C TRP A 123 26.48 23.51 -39.44
N LEU A 124 26.41 24.48 -38.53
CA LEU A 124 25.29 24.58 -37.56
C LEU A 124 23.95 24.71 -38.25
N LYS A 125 23.88 25.33 -39.43
CA LYS A 125 22.67 25.48 -40.25
C LYS A 125 22.12 24.12 -40.71
N THR A 126 22.93 23.05 -40.74
CA THR A 126 22.46 21.69 -41.06
C THR A 126 21.63 21.05 -39.96
N GLY A 127 21.37 21.74 -38.86
CA GLY A 127 20.64 21.23 -37.72
C GLY A 127 21.53 20.60 -36.63
N VAL A 128 22.79 20.97 -36.60
CA VAL A 128 23.72 20.57 -35.55
C VAL A 128 23.74 21.59 -34.42
N GLU A 129 23.86 21.10 -33.21
CA GLU A 129 24.00 21.87 -31.98
C GLU A 129 25.26 21.41 -31.25
N LEU A 130 26.15 22.35 -30.89
CA LEU A 130 27.29 22.07 -30.05
C LEU A 130 26.97 22.42 -28.59
N ILE A 131 27.39 21.57 -27.67
CA ILE A 131 27.18 21.77 -26.22
C ILE A 131 28.55 21.80 -25.53
N ASP A 132 28.96 22.98 -25.03
CA ASP A 132 30.13 23.12 -24.17
C ASP A 132 29.75 22.82 -22.73
N LEU A 133 30.21 21.70 -22.20
CA LEU A 133 29.91 21.26 -20.84
C LEU A 133 30.92 21.83 -19.83
N PRO A 134 30.50 22.04 -18.56
CA PRO A 134 31.46 22.39 -17.49
C PRO A 134 32.60 21.38 -17.37
N GLY A 135 33.71 21.79 -16.74
CA GLY A 135 34.79 20.85 -16.39
C GLY A 135 34.29 19.83 -15.36
N THR A 136 34.70 18.57 -15.55
CA THR A 136 34.52 17.50 -14.56
C THR A 136 35.63 17.53 -13.52
N ASP A 137 35.49 16.76 -12.43
CA ASP A 137 36.43 16.58 -11.32
C ASP A 137 36.59 17.75 -10.35
N ASP A 138 35.74 18.77 -10.44
CA ASP A 138 35.82 19.92 -9.53
C ASP A 138 34.74 19.85 -8.42
N ARG A 139 33.51 19.39 -8.76
CA ARG A 139 32.39 19.28 -7.79
C ARG A 139 31.31 18.31 -8.30
N GLU A 140 30.69 17.60 -7.36
CA GLU A 140 29.61 16.65 -7.63
C GLU A 140 28.43 17.27 -8.43
N ALA A 141 28.11 18.54 -8.17
CA ALA A 141 27.05 19.23 -8.91
C ALA A 141 27.37 19.43 -10.40
N GLN A 142 28.66 19.65 -10.74
CA GLN A 142 29.11 19.76 -12.11
C GLN A 142 29.12 18.39 -12.80
N ASP A 143 29.55 17.36 -12.11
CA ASP A 143 29.55 15.99 -12.63
C ASP A 143 28.11 15.50 -12.91
N ASN A 144 27.18 15.84 -12.05
CA ASN A 144 25.76 15.54 -12.27
C ASN A 144 25.22 16.27 -13.50
N LEU A 145 25.51 17.57 -13.66
CA LEU A 145 25.11 18.34 -14.83
C LEU A 145 25.70 17.75 -16.12
N VAL A 146 26.99 17.41 -16.11
CA VAL A 146 27.65 16.76 -17.26
C VAL A 146 26.97 15.44 -17.59
N ARG A 147 26.78 14.60 -16.61
CA ARG A 147 26.12 13.29 -16.75
C ARG A 147 24.72 13.40 -17.36
N ASP A 148 23.91 14.36 -16.89
CA ASP A 148 22.54 14.57 -17.41
C ASP A 148 22.57 15.10 -18.84
N ARG A 149 23.51 15.98 -19.18
CA ARG A 149 23.65 16.53 -20.52
C ARG A 149 24.24 15.54 -21.53
N LEU A 150 25.10 14.63 -21.08
CA LEU A 150 25.60 13.54 -21.93
C LEU A 150 24.43 12.65 -22.43
N LEU A 151 23.40 12.43 -21.59
CA LEU A 151 22.21 11.66 -21.99
C LEU A 151 21.47 12.31 -23.17
N THR A 152 21.55 13.62 -23.31
CA THR A 152 20.85 14.39 -24.35
C THR A 152 21.68 14.70 -25.60
N ALA A 153 22.89 14.15 -25.71
CA ALA A 153 23.77 14.36 -26.85
C ALA A 153 23.83 13.15 -27.80
N ASP A 154 23.80 13.33 -29.09
CA ASP A 154 23.88 12.27 -30.11
C ASP A 154 25.33 11.77 -30.28
N LEU A 155 26.33 12.68 -30.22
CA LEU A 155 27.74 12.40 -30.28
C LEU A 155 28.44 13.03 -29.07
N ILE A 156 29.39 12.31 -28.51
CA ILE A 156 30.23 12.80 -27.41
C ILE A 156 31.65 12.97 -27.87
N ILE A 157 32.22 14.15 -27.59
CA ILE A 157 33.62 14.43 -27.77
C ILE A 157 34.27 14.65 -26.41
N GLN A 158 35.24 13.79 -26.06
CA GLN A 158 36.04 13.96 -24.86
C GLN A 158 37.41 14.56 -25.25
N VAL A 159 37.73 15.69 -24.63
CA VAL A 159 39.05 16.28 -24.79
C VAL A 159 40.02 15.68 -23.77
N LEU A 160 41.18 15.20 -24.26
CA LEU A 160 42.27 14.64 -23.46
C LEU A 160 43.46 15.59 -23.43
N ASP A 161 44.15 15.67 -22.30
CA ASP A 161 45.39 16.41 -22.16
C ASP A 161 46.59 15.47 -22.39
N ALA A 162 47.35 15.72 -23.43
CA ALA A 162 48.54 14.92 -23.75
C ALA A 162 49.61 14.88 -22.65
N ARG A 163 49.63 15.89 -21.77
CA ARG A 163 50.55 16.00 -20.62
C ARG A 163 50.13 15.14 -19.43
N LYS A 164 48.84 14.74 -19.40
CA LYS A 164 48.24 13.91 -18.35
C LYS A 164 47.53 12.72 -18.97
N LEU A 165 47.94 11.53 -18.62
CA LEU A 165 47.20 10.34 -19.02
C LEU A 165 45.90 10.27 -18.22
N MET A 166 44.85 9.81 -18.87
CA MET A 166 43.60 9.49 -18.20
C MET A 166 43.86 8.47 -17.08
N THR A 167 43.44 8.79 -15.88
CA THR A 167 43.53 7.87 -14.74
C THR A 167 42.59 6.69 -14.91
N LEU A 168 42.83 5.60 -14.19
CA LEU A 168 41.94 4.44 -14.21
C LEU A 168 40.52 4.82 -13.75
N ASN A 169 40.41 5.63 -12.69
CA ASN A 169 39.15 6.08 -12.15
C ASN A 169 38.36 6.96 -13.16
N GLU A 170 38.99 7.91 -13.81
CA GLU A 170 38.35 8.71 -14.87
C GLU A 170 37.85 7.83 -16.03
N ARG A 171 38.61 6.79 -16.40
CA ARG A 171 38.21 5.85 -17.45
C ARG A 171 37.02 4.98 -17.03
N GLU A 172 37.01 4.49 -15.80
CA GLU A 172 35.91 3.68 -15.26
C GLU A 172 34.63 4.52 -15.09
N ASN A 173 34.75 5.71 -14.51
CA ASN A 173 33.61 6.64 -14.40
C ASN A 173 33.00 6.97 -15.77
N LEU A 174 33.86 7.26 -16.76
CA LEU A 174 33.36 7.52 -18.11
C LEU A 174 32.67 6.30 -18.71
N ARG A 175 33.22 5.11 -18.53
CA ARG A 175 32.62 3.87 -19.04
C ARG A 175 31.25 3.65 -18.42
N ASP A 176 31.12 3.81 -17.10
CA ASP A 176 29.86 3.66 -16.38
C ASP A 176 28.84 4.69 -16.85
N TRP A 177 29.21 5.95 -16.96
CA TRP A 177 28.34 7.01 -17.47
C TRP A 177 27.81 6.75 -18.89
N LEU A 178 28.63 6.19 -19.76
CA LEU A 178 28.25 5.87 -21.13
C LEU A 178 27.40 4.60 -21.21
N SER A 179 27.84 3.56 -20.51
CA SER A 179 27.16 2.24 -20.50
C SER A 179 25.76 2.34 -19.93
N ASP A 180 25.62 2.95 -18.76
CA ASP A 180 24.33 3.10 -18.07
C ASP A 180 23.29 3.88 -18.88
N ARG A 181 23.75 4.67 -19.84
CA ARG A 181 22.91 5.53 -20.69
C ARG A 181 22.80 5.08 -22.14
N GLY A 182 23.36 3.93 -22.46
CA GLY A 182 23.33 3.41 -23.83
C GLY A 182 24.03 4.32 -24.85
N ILE A 183 25.05 5.08 -24.40
CA ILE A 183 25.84 5.97 -25.28
C ILE A 183 26.96 5.15 -25.89
N LYS A 184 26.95 5.04 -27.21
CA LYS A 184 27.88 4.18 -27.93
C LYS A 184 28.91 4.94 -28.77
N THR A 185 28.71 6.22 -29.02
CA THR A 185 29.56 7.00 -29.91
C THR A 185 30.35 8.06 -29.15
N VAL A 186 31.63 7.81 -28.97
CA VAL A 186 32.60 8.72 -28.31
C VAL A 186 33.80 8.94 -29.20
N VAL A 187 34.17 10.20 -29.40
CA VAL A 187 35.37 10.63 -30.10
C VAL A 187 36.28 11.33 -29.12
N PHE A 188 37.55 11.02 -29.16
CA PHE A 188 38.61 11.62 -28.32
C PHE A 188 39.42 12.65 -29.11
N ALA A 189 39.59 13.86 -28.57
CA ALA A 189 40.44 14.91 -29.08
C ALA A 189 41.62 15.11 -28.15
N ILE A 190 42.84 14.75 -28.59
CA ILE A 190 44.07 14.97 -27.83
C ILE A 190 44.53 16.41 -28.04
N ASN A 191 44.55 17.19 -26.97
CA ASN A 191 45.07 18.56 -26.95
C ASN A 191 46.45 18.63 -26.30
N PHE A 192 47.20 19.71 -26.50
CA PHE A 192 48.50 19.99 -25.93
C PHE A 192 49.65 19.04 -26.37
N LEU A 193 49.46 18.27 -27.43
CA LEU A 193 50.52 17.39 -27.92
C LEU A 193 51.73 18.21 -28.46
N ASN A 194 51.48 19.43 -28.92
CA ASN A 194 52.50 20.39 -29.32
C ASN A 194 53.43 20.84 -28.17
N LEU A 195 53.03 20.60 -26.92
CA LEU A 195 53.82 20.91 -25.72
C LEU A 195 54.66 19.72 -25.23
N ILE A 196 54.54 18.56 -25.86
CA ILE A 196 55.30 17.35 -25.55
C ILE A 196 56.52 17.30 -26.46
N PRO A 197 57.74 16.93 -25.94
CA PRO A 197 58.91 16.72 -26.74
C PRO A 197 58.68 15.73 -27.90
N SER A 198 59.24 15.99 -29.06
CA SER A 198 58.98 15.22 -30.28
C SER A 198 59.24 13.73 -30.11
N GLU A 199 60.28 13.38 -29.35
CA GLU A 199 60.64 12.00 -29.01
C GLU A 199 59.64 11.27 -28.17
N GLU A 200 58.82 11.96 -27.35
CA GLU A 200 57.82 11.38 -26.47
C GLU A 200 56.45 11.30 -27.13
N GLN A 201 56.17 12.08 -28.18
CA GLN A 201 54.85 12.18 -28.80
C GLN A 201 54.32 10.84 -29.31
N GLN A 202 55.20 9.98 -29.83
CA GLN A 202 54.77 8.66 -30.32
C GLN A 202 54.26 7.77 -29.19
N GLU A 203 54.95 7.78 -28.05
CA GLU A 203 54.56 7.00 -26.88
C GLU A 203 53.25 7.51 -26.27
N VAL A 204 53.09 8.83 -26.15
CA VAL A 204 51.85 9.46 -25.70
C VAL A 204 50.68 9.06 -26.61
N ASN A 205 50.85 9.17 -27.93
CA ASN A 205 49.84 8.77 -28.91
C ASN A 205 49.47 7.27 -28.78
N ARG A 206 50.46 6.40 -28.57
CA ARG A 206 50.24 4.97 -28.41
C ARG A 206 49.37 4.69 -27.17
N ARG A 207 49.65 5.34 -26.03
CA ARG A 207 48.91 5.20 -24.79
C ARG A 207 47.48 5.75 -24.91
N MET A 208 47.32 6.93 -25.53
CA MET A 208 45.99 7.52 -25.76
C MET A 208 45.16 6.66 -26.70
N ARG A 209 45.77 6.06 -27.74
CA ARG A 209 45.07 5.12 -28.63
C ARG A 209 44.56 3.89 -27.87
N PHE A 210 45.35 3.32 -26.98
CA PHE A 210 44.95 2.20 -26.14
C PHE A 210 43.73 2.55 -25.27
N VAL A 211 43.69 3.76 -24.71
CA VAL A 211 42.51 4.26 -23.97
C VAL A 211 41.33 4.41 -24.91
N ALA A 212 41.47 5.08 -26.03
CA ALA A 212 40.40 5.34 -26.98
C ALA A 212 39.81 4.04 -27.56
N GLU A 213 40.64 3.05 -27.87
CA GLU A 213 40.17 1.75 -28.37
C GLU A 213 39.27 1.01 -27.40
N SER A 214 39.42 1.20 -26.09
CA SER A 214 38.53 0.62 -25.07
C SER A 214 37.13 1.20 -25.10
N PHE A 215 36.92 2.33 -25.77
CA PHE A 215 35.62 3.01 -25.98
C PHE A 215 35.18 3.01 -27.44
N ARG A 216 35.79 2.17 -28.26
CA ARG A 216 35.40 2.07 -29.67
C ARG A 216 34.01 1.46 -29.75
N SER A 217 33.08 2.29 -30.11
CA SER A 217 31.72 1.94 -30.32
C SER A 217 31.32 2.09 -31.80
N GLU A 218 30.08 2.15 -32.11
CA GLU A 218 29.51 2.15 -33.46
C GLU A 218 29.84 3.40 -34.26
N LEU A 219 31.15 3.59 -34.57
CA LEU A 219 31.56 4.62 -35.51
C LEU A 219 31.50 4.11 -36.95
N PRO A 220 31.26 4.99 -37.94
CA PRO A 220 31.31 4.63 -39.33
C PRO A 220 32.63 3.98 -39.71
N ASN A 221 32.62 3.06 -40.69
CA ASN A 221 33.81 2.41 -41.18
C ASN A 221 34.85 3.44 -41.65
N ASN A 222 36.11 3.20 -41.32
CA ASN A 222 37.27 4.06 -41.63
C ASN A 222 37.34 5.40 -40.89
N VAL A 223 36.50 5.63 -39.89
CA VAL A 223 36.59 6.78 -39.00
C VAL A 223 37.30 6.36 -37.70
N SER A 224 38.30 7.11 -37.29
CA SER A 224 38.95 6.92 -35.98
C SER A 224 38.10 7.50 -34.87
N ASN A 225 38.26 6.95 -33.67
CA ASN A 225 37.71 7.59 -32.48
C ASN A 225 38.76 8.43 -31.72
N LEU A 226 39.94 8.66 -32.29
CA LEU A 226 41.02 9.43 -31.67
C LEU A 226 41.64 10.40 -32.68
N TYR A 227 41.65 11.67 -32.35
CA TYR A 227 42.22 12.75 -33.15
C TYR A 227 43.15 13.62 -32.31
N ARG A 228 44.27 14.05 -32.92
CA ARG A 228 45.11 15.10 -32.37
C ARG A 228 44.54 16.45 -32.75
N VAL A 229 44.39 17.38 -31.80
CA VAL A 229 43.98 18.76 -32.06
C VAL A 229 44.68 19.69 -31.08
N ASP A 230 45.69 20.43 -31.54
CA ASP A 230 46.34 21.45 -30.72
C ASP A 230 45.48 22.72 -30.75
N ALA A 231 44.49 22.80 -29.85
CA ALA A 231 43.36 23.71 -29.93
C ALA A 231 43.73 25.20 -29.94
N LEU A 232 44.67 25.64 -29.11
CA LEU A 232 45.08 27.06 -29.09
C LEU A 232 45.88 27.47 -30.32
N PRO A 233 46.88 26.72 -30.83
CA PRO A 233 47.48 26.94 -32.13
C PRO A 233 46.47 26.97 -33.27
N ALA A 234 45.49 26.03 -33.26
CA ALA A 234 44.44 25.94 -34.25
C ALA A 234 43.56 27.19 -34.27
N LEU A 235 43.09 27.67 -33.09
CA LEU A 235 42.31 28.90 -32.97
C LEU A 235 43.08 30.11 -33.52
N ARG A 236 44.35 30.24 -33.14
CA ARG A 236 45.19 31.34 -33.59
C ARG A 236 45.39 31.34 -35.13
N ALA A 237 45.60 30.16 -35.70
CA ALA A 237 45.73 29.99 -37.15
C ALA A 237 44.42 30.33 -37.87
N LYS A 238 43.27 29.84 -37.37
CA LYS A 238 41.95 30.10 -37.93
C LYS A 238 41.61 31.59 -37.92
N LEU A 239 41.85 32.27 -36.79
CA LEU A 239 41.59 33.73 -36.65
C LEU A 239 42.49 34.57 -37.52
N LYS A 240 43.71 34.11 -37.90
CA LYS A 240 44.64 34.76 -38.78
C LYS A 240 44.46 34.38 -40.24
N GLY A 241 43.66 33.38 -40.57
CA GLY A 241 43.53 32.80 -41.91
C GLY A 241 44.78 32.04 -42.37
N ASP A 242 45.61 31.55 -41.45
CA ASP A 242 46.85 30.82 -41.72
C ASP A 242 46.57 29.35 -42.07
N SER A 243 46.38 29.06 -43.34
CA SER A 243 46.07 27.73 -43.86
C SER A 243 47.21 26.73 -43.65
N ALA A 244 48.50 27.17 -43.66
CA ALA A 244 49.65 26.30 -43.46
C ALA A 244 49.71 25.80 -42.01
N ALA A 245 49.51 26.69 -41.05
CA ALA A 245 49.39 26.32 -39.63
C ALA A 245 48.17 25.44 -39.37
N LEU A 246 47.02 25.65 -40.04
CA LEU A 246 45.84 24.79 -39.91
C LEU A 246 46.09 23.36 -40.38
N ALA A 247 46.89 23.16 -41.41
CA ALA A 247 47.21 21.81 -41.91
C ALA A 247 48.00 20.95 -40.91
N THR A 248 48.73 21.56 -39.96
CA THR A 248 49.64 20.87 -39.04
C THR A 248 49.11 20.67 -37.63
N ASN A 249 48.07 21.40 -37.23
CA ASN A 249 47.52 21.35 -35.86
C ASN A 249 46.41 20.32 -35.66
N GLY A 250 45.99 19.59 -36.70
CA GLY A 250 45.03 18.51 -36.69
C GLY A 250 43.55 18.93 -36.68
N LEU A 251 43.25 20.23 -36.61
CA LEU A 251 41.84 20.71 -36.54
C LEU A 251 41.02 20.30 -37.77
N THR A 252 41.58 20.49 -38.97
CA THR A 252 40.90 20.18 -40.24
C THR A 252 40.51 18.70 -40.31
N THR A 253 41.41 17.79 -39.97
CA THR A 253 41.17 16.35 -39.96
C THR A 253 40.09 15.97 -38.92
N PHE A 254 40.17 16.58 -37.74
CA PHE A 254 39.18 16.36 -36.69
C PHE A 254 37.78 16.83 -37.11
N VAL A 255 37.68 18.07 -37.61
CA VAL A 255 36.38 18.66 -38.04
C VAL A 255 35.77 17.83 -39.16
N SER A 256 36.55 17.48 -40.21
CA SER A 256 36.07 16.65 -41.31
C SER A 256 35.55 15.27 -40.84
N ALA A 257 36.21 14.67 -39.87
CA ALA A 257 35.74 13.40 -39.30
C ALA A 257 34.41 13.55 -38.53
N ILE A 258 34.27 14.60 -37.72
CA ILE A 258 33.02 14.85 -36.99
C ILE A 258 31.86 15.18 -37.96
N GLU A 259 32.15 15.97 -39.01
CA GLU A 259 31.14 16.26 -40.06
C GLU A 259 30.68 14.97 -40.77
N GLN A 260 31.62 14.06 -41.08
CA GLN A 260 31.30 12.76 -41.67
C GLN A 260 30.48 11.88 -40.73
N ILE A 261 30.85 11.78 -39.45
CA ILE A 261 30.06 11.05 -38.44
C ILE A 261 28.66 11.61 -38.35
N THR A 262 28.55 12.93 -38.25
CA THR A 262 27.28 13.65 -38.11
C THR A 262 26.35 13.39 -39.31
N ALA A 263 26.89 13.52 -40.53
CA ALA A 263 26.11 13.31 -41.75
C ALA A 263 25.54 11.89 -41.84
N ILE A 264 26.31 10.89 -41.43
CA ILE A 264 25.84 9.49 -41.40
C ILE A 264 24.79 9.29 -40.32
N GLN A 265 25.09 9.71 -39.09
CA GLN A 265 24.24 9.47 -37.92
C GLN A 265 22.94 10.28 -37.92
N GLN A 266 22.89 11.47 -38.50
CA GLN A 266 21.66 12.24 -38.68
C GLN A 266 20.65 11.47 -39.56
N SER A 267 21.09 10.61 -40.47
CA SER A 267 20.26 9.80 -41.32
C SER A 267 19.69 8.55 -40.62
N GLU A 268 20.29 8.12 -39.52
CA GLU A 268 19.91 6.92 -38.78
C GLU A 268 18.76 7.19 -37.81
N LYS A 269 17.58 6.72 -38.16
CA LYS A 269 16.38 6.83 -37.31
C LYS A 269 16.48 6.07 -35.99
N SER A 270 17.36 5.07 -35.91
CA SER A 270 17.55 4.20 -34.73
C SER A 270 18.60 4.73 -33.75
N LEU A 271 19.31 5.81 -34.05
CA LEU A 271 20.44 6.32 -33.24
C LEU A 271 20.05 6.55 -31.76
N ARG A 272 18.84 7.01 -31.50
CA ARG A 272 18.37 7.36 -30.16
C ARG A 272 17.77 6.19 -29.39
N LEU A 273 17.58 5.06 -30.03
CA LEU A 273 16.89 3.90 -29.48
C LEU A 273 17.66 3.21 -28.35
N PRO A 274 19.00 2.99 -28.43
CA PRO A 274 19.74 2.40 -27.31
C PRO A 274 19.61 3.17 -26.01
N ARG A 275 19.51 4.49 -26.07
CA ARG A 275 19.31 5.34 -24.89
C ARG A 275 17.92 5.23 -24.31
N LEU A 276 16.92 5.15 -25.18
CA LEU A 276 15.55 4.87 -24.75
C LEU A 276 15.49 3.57 -23.96
N LEU A 277 16.11 2.51 -24.47
CA LEU A 277 16.14 1.21 -23.82
C LEU A 277 16.88 1.24 -22.48
N ALA A 278 18.05 1.91 -22.42
CA ALA A 278 18.82 2.03 -21.19
C ALA A 278 18.06 2.74 -20.06
N VAL A 279 17.25 3.76 -20.39
CA VAL A 279 16.44 4.49 -19.40
C VAL A 279 15.16 3.74 -19.05
N VAL A 280 14.58 2.99 -19.98
CA VAL A 280 13.31 2.27 -19.77
C VAL A 280 13.52 0.98 -18.97
N GLU A 281 14.65 0.30 -19.12
CA GLU A 281 14.88 -0.99 -18.44
C GLU A 281 14.81 -0.91 -16.90
N PRO A 282 15.41 0.06 -16.20
CA PRO A 282 15.23 0.23 -14.77
C PRO A 282 13.76 0.46 -14.35
N ILE A 283 12.97 1.17 -15.18
CA ILE A 283 11.54 1.40 -14.93
C ILE A 283 10.76 0.09 -15.05
N LYS A 284 11.06 -0.72 -16.07
CA LYS A 284 10.46 -2.04 -16.26
C LYS A 284 10.74 -2.96 -15.08
N GLN A 285 11.98 -2.98 -14.60
CA GLN A 285 12.36 -3.76 -13.42
C GLN A 285 11.65 -3.28 -12.15
N ALA A 286 11.53 -1.97 -11.95
CA ALA A 286 10.79 -1.40 -10.82
C ALA A 286 9.29 -1.73 -10.87
N LEU A 287 8.67 -1.69 -12.06
CA LEU A 287 7.28 -2.13 -12.27
C LEU A 287 7.12 -3.61 -11.91
N ALA A 288 7.97 -4.48 -12.44
CA ALA A 288 7.93 -5.91 -12.18
C ALA A 288 8.11 -6.23 -10.69
N SER A 289 9.05 -5.59 -10.02
CA SER A 289 9.27 -5.73 -8.58
C SER A 289 8.05 -5.31 -7.77
N LYS A 290 7.44 -4.16 -8.10
CA LYS A 290 6.25 -3.66 -7.40
C LYS A 290 5.03 -4.56 -7.63
N ILE A 291 4.83 -5.06 -8.85
CA ILE A 291 3.78 -6.03 -9.19
C ILE A 291 3.95 -7.30 -8.36
N THR A 292 5.16 -7.86 -8.30
CA THR A 292 5.47 -9.05 -7.50
C THR A 292 5.17 -8.83 -6.02
N THR A 293 5.61 -7.71 -5.44
CA THR A 293 5.36 -7.37 -4.03
C THR A 293 3.86 -7.33 -3.73
N ILE A 294 3.08 -6.57 -4.52
CA ILE A 294 1.62 -6.45 -4.30
C ILE A 294 0.92 -7.80 -4.49
N THR A 295 1.35 -8.59 -5.48
CA THR A 295 0.78 -9.93 -5.72
C THR A 295 1.03 -10.86 -4.53
N THR A 296 2.25 -10.86 -3.98
CA THR A 296 2.59 -11.65 -2.79
C THR A 296 1.75 -11.21 -1.59
N GLU A 297 1.68 -9.90 -1.29
CA GLU A 297 0.87 -9.36 -0.20
C GLU A 297 -0.62 -9.72 -0.32
N LEU A 298 -1.18 -9.68 -1.54
CA LEU A 298 -2.58 -10.08 -1.78
C LEU A 298 -2.79 -11.58 -1.59
N THR A 299 -1.84 -12.39 -2.02
CA THR A 299 -1.90 -13.85 -1.85
C THR A 299 -1.85 -14.22 -0.37
N GLU A 300 -0.89 -13.67 0.38
CA GLU A 300 -0.76 -13.87 1.81
C GLU A 300 -2.02 -13.41 2.58
N ALA A 301 -2.55 -12.23 2.25
CA ALA A 301 -3.77 -11.72 2.86
C ALA A 301 -4.98 -12.64 2.59
N LYS A 302 -5.08 -13.20 1.39
CA LYS A 302 -6.14 -14.15 1.03
C LYS A 302 -6.01 -15.47 1.77
N GLU A 303 -4.80 -16.00 1.88
CA GLU A 303 -4.51 -17.24 2.64
C GLU A 303 -4.82 -17.06 4.12
N GLN A 304 -4.38 -15.95 4.73
CA GLN A 304 -4.69 -15.62 6.13
C GLN A 304 -6.20 -15.50 6.37
N TYR A 305 -6.90 -14.81 5.49
CA TYR A 305 -8.35 -14.67 5.57
C TYR A 305 -9.07 -16.02 5.44
N GLN A 306 -8.64 -16.86 4.51
CA GLN A 306 -9.21 -18.20 4.35
C GLN A 306 -8.98 -19.08 5.58
N ALA A 307 -7.79 -19.02 6.16
CA ALA A 307 -7.49 -19.72 7.42
C ALA A 307 -8.37 -19.22 8.57
N GLU A 308 -8.60 -17.92 8.68
CA GLU A 308 -9.50 -17.32 9.68
C GLU A 308 -10.95 -17.82 9.51
N ILE A 309 -11.45 -17.85 8.27
CA ILE A 309 -12.79 -18.39 7.96
C ILE A 309 -12.90 -19.85 8.40
N GLU A 310 -11.92 -20.69 8.08
CA GLU A 310 -11.93 -22.11 8.49
C GLU A 310 -11.96 -22.27 10.00
N VAL A 311 -11.20 -21.46 10.74
CA VAL A 311 -11.22 -21.47 12.20
C VAL A 311 -12.58 -21.07 12.73
N LYS A 312 -13.20 -20.02 12.20
CA LYS A 312 -14.54 -19.55 12.59
C LYS A 312 -15.63 -20.58 12.28
N GLN A 313 -15.56 -21.23 11.13
CA GLN A 313 -16.51 -22.31 10.78
C GLN A 313 -16.38 -23.54 11.69
N LYS A 314 -15.16 -23.93 12.05
CA LYS A 314 -14.94 -25.01 13.01
C LYS A 314 -15.46 -24.64 14.40
N ALA A 315 -15.22 -23.42 14.86
CA ALA A 315 -15.73 -22.91 16.13
C ALA A 315 -17.24 -22.88 16.16
N GLU A 316 -17.90 -22.38 15.09
CA GLU A 316 -19.36 -22.39 14.94
C GLU A 316 -19.92 -23.79 15.14
N LYS A 317 -19.36 -24.79 14.46
CA LYS A 317 -19.82 -26.19 14.57
C LYS A 317 -19.71 -26.70 16.00
N ILE A 318 -18.61 -26.45 16.67
CA ILE A 318 -18.38 -26.89 18.07
C ILE A 318 -19.36 -26.19 19.00
N ILE A 319 -19.52 -24.88 18.88
CA ILE A 319 -20.40 -24.09 19.73
C ILE A 319 -21.87 -24.50 19.52
N LYS A 320 -22.31 -24.69 18.28
CA LYS A 320 -23.66 -25.19 17.97
C LYS A 320 -23.92 -26.57 18.60
N GLN A 321 -22.99 -27.49 18.49
CA GLN A 321 -23.12 -28.81 19.10
C GLN A 321 -23.20 -28.74 20.62
N ALA A 322 -22.38 -27.91 21.24
CA ALA A 322 -22.39 -27.76 22.69
C ALA A 322 -23.65 -27.04 23.21
N PHE A 323 -24.10 -26.02 22.50
CA PHE A 323 -25.36 -25.33 22.78
C PHE A 323 -26.55 -26.29 22.68
N GLN A 324 -26.65 -27.07 21.60
CA GLN A 324 -27.71 -28.07 21.42
C GLN A 324 -27.70 -29.14 22.50
N ARG A 325 -26.52 -29.55 22.95
CA ARG A 325 -26.40 -30.49 24.08
C ARG A 325 -26.94 -29.90 25.37
N SER A 326 -26.58 -28.67 25.72
CA SER A 326 -27.10 -28.00 26.92
C SER A 326 -28.60 -27.78 26.84
N LEU A 327 -29.16 -27.47 25.66
CA LEU A 327 -30.63 -27.42 25.46
C LEU A 327 -31.28 -28.77 25.68
N SER A 328 -30.70 -29.84 25.10
CA SER A 328 -31.27 -31.19 25.27
C SER A 328 -31.25 -31.66 26.71
N GLU A 329 -30.23 -31.28 27.50
CA GLU A 329 -30.15 -31.55 28.92
C GLU A 329 -31.29 -30.81 29.68
N LEU A 330 -31.57 -29.53 29.36
CA LEU A 330 -32.69 -28.79 29.94
C LEU A 330 -34.06 -29.37 29.49
N GLU A 331 -34.22 -29.70 28.21
CA GLU A 331 -35.45 -30.35 27.69
C GLU A 331 -35.74 -31.65 28.38
N SER A 332 -34.69 -32.49 28.56
CA SER A 332 -34.79 -33.74 29.27
C SER A 332 -35.21 -33.57 30.75
N TRP A 333 -34.67 -32.52 31.41
CA TRP A 333 -35.04 -32.20 32.78
C TRP A 333 -36.47 -31.68 32.88
N LEU A 334 -36.91 -30.83 31.94
CA LEU A 334 -38.30 -30.29 31.85
C LEU A 334 -39.32 -31.34 31.42
N TYR A 335 -38.90 -32.48 30.90
CA TYR A 335 -39.81 -33.56 30.50
C TYR A 335 -40.61 -34.05 31.68
N LEU A 336 -41.95 -33.96 31.56
CA LEU A 336 -42.89 -34.19 32.68
C LEU A 336 -42.60 -35.48 33.48
N PRO A 337 -42.39 -36.65 32.88
CA PRO A 337 -42.05 -37.86 33.64
C PRO A 337 -40.80 -37.71 34.55
N ASN A 338 -39.81 -36.98 34.08
CA ASN A 338 -38.57 -36.74 34.85
C ASN A 338 -38.84 -35.77 36.01
N LEU A 339 -39.59 -34.69 35.78
CA LEU A 339 -40.00 -33.77 36.85
C LEU A 339 -40.85 -34.46 37.91
N LEU A 340 -41.82 -35.28 37.50
CA LEU A 340 -42.66 -36.04 38.44
C LEU A 340 -41.82 -37.00 39.25
N SER A 341 -40.97 -37.77 38.61
CA SER A 341 -40.06 -38.73 39.32
C SER A 341 -39.15 -38.05 40.34
N ALA A 342 -38.62 -36.87 39.99
CA ALA A 342 -37.64 -36.17 40.82
C ALA A 342 -38.29 -35.36 41.96
N TYR A 343 -39.44 -34.73 41.70
CA TYR A 343 -39.92 -33.65 42.55
C TYR A 343 -41.35 -33.83 43.10
N GLN A 344 -42.20 -34.71 42.55
CA GLN A 344 -43.62 -34.76 42.93
C GLN A 344 -43.78 -35.06 44.44
N SER A 345 -43.04 -36.00 45.00
CA SER A 345 -43.17 -36.37 46.42
C SER A 345 -42.69 -35.26 47.34
N GLN A 346 -41.55 -34.62 46.99
CA GLN A 346 -40.99 -33.52 47.78
C GLN A 346 -41.89 -32.30 47.75
N LEU A 347 -42.40 -31.95 46.56
CA LEU A 347 -43.31 -30.84 46.36
C LEU A 347 -44.66 -31.05 47.08
N ALA A 348 -45.20 -32.26 47.03
CA ALA A 348 -46.42 -32.60 47.80
C ALA A 348 -46.22 -32.36 49.30
N THR A 349 -45.05 -32.78 49.83
CA THR A 349 -44.70 -32.56 51.25
C THR A 349 -44.54 -31.07 51.57
N ALA A 350 -43.89 -30.29 50.65
CA ALA A 350 -43.74 -28.84 50.81
C ALA A 350 -45.08 -28.13 50.78
N LEU A 351 -46.01 -28.54 49.91
CA LEU A 351 -47.38 -28.02 49.85
C LEU A 351 -48.17 -28.33 51.13
N GLU A 352 -48.05 -29.55 51.68
CA GLU A 352 -48.63 -29.91 52.96
C GLU A 352 -48.14 -29.03 54.11
N GLN A 353 -46.89 -28.60 54.06
CA GLN A 353 -46.23 -27.78 55.09
C GLN A 353 -46.33 -26.27 54.84
N SER A 354 -46.97 -25.82 53.75
CA SER A 354 -47.03 -24.40 53.32
C SER A 354 -45.63 -23.79 53.07
N LYS A 355 -44.68 -24.58 52.57
CA LYS A 355 -43.30 -24.19 52.28
C LYS A 355 -42.96 -24.27 50.81
N LEU A 356 -43.91 -23.90 49.95
CA LEU A 356 -43.70 -23.92 48.51
C LEU A 356 -42.54 -23.02 48.11
N ASP A 357 -42.54 -21.74 48.54
CA ASP A 357 -41.52 -20.78 48.22
C ASP A 357 -40.11 -21.23 48.65
N ASP A 358 -39.98 -21.81 49.84
CA ASP A 358 -38.75 -22.36 50.33
C ASP A 358 -38.25 -23.53 49.48
N TRP A 359 -39.16 -24.39 49.05
CA TRP A 359 -38.86 -25.54 48.22
C TRP A 359 -38.46 -25.08 46.78
N GLU A 360 -39.18 -24.14 46.17
CA GLU A 360 -38.85 -23.56 44.88
C GLU A 360 -37.44 -22.96 44.91
N ASN A 361 -37.14 -22.12 45.90
CA ASN A 361 -35.86 -21.45 46.04
C ASN A 361 -34.71 -22.43 46.35
N GLN A 362 -34.94 -23.55 46.97
CA GLN A 362 -33.88 -24.51 47.36
C GLN A 362 -33.70 -25.64 46.34
N GLN A 363 -34.74 -26.03 45.61
CA GLN A 363 -34.71 -27.21 44.74
C GLN A 363 -34.90 -26.86 43.25
N LEU A 364 -35.95 -26.15 42.90
CA LEU A 364 -36.36 -25.95 41.51
C LEU A 364 -35.59 -24.80 40.82
N GLN A 365 -35.53 -23.61 41.46
CA GLN A 365 -34.84 -22.46 40.95
C GLN A 365 -33.34 -22.64 40.75
N PRO A 366 -32.57 -23.20 41.72
CA PRO A 366 -31.13 -23.40 41.53
C PRO A 366 -30.84 -24.32 40.35
N LYS A 367 -31.66 -25.38 40.21
CA LYS A 367 -31.48 -26.32 39.10
C LYS A 367 -31.83 -25.73 37.74
N LEU A 368 -32.90 -24.95 37.67
CA LEU A 368 -33.25 -24.19 36.47
C LEU A 368 -32.12 -23.20 36.07
N LEU A 369 -31.60 -22.47 37.05
CA LEU A 369 -30.52 -21.50 36.83
C LEU A 369 -29.24 -22.19 36.38
N GLU A 370 -28.91 -23.38 36.90
CA GLU A 370 -27.78 -24.18 36.45
C GLU A 370 -27.84 -24.48 34.96
N TYR A 371 -29.01 -24.92 34.45
CA TYR A 371 -29.19 -25.18 33.02
C TYR A 371 -29.20 -23.91 32.18
N GLN A 372 -29.85 -22.83 32.65
CA GLN A 372 -29.85 -21.54 31.97
C GLN A 372 -28.41 -20.99 31.84
N ASN A 373 -27.62 -21.07 32.90
CA ASN A 373 -26.23 -20.67 32.89
C ASN A 373 -25.36 -21.52 31.93
N ALA A 374 -25.61 -22.83 31.86
CA ALA A 374 -24.90 -23.72 30.94
C ALA A 374 -25.18 -23.36 29.46
N ILE A 375 -26.45 -22.97 29.16
CA ILE A 375 -26.84 -22.48 27.84
C ILE A 375 -26.20 -21.11 27.57
N ALA A 376 -26.34 -20.16 28.50
CA ALA A 376 -25.81 -18.80 28.39
C ALA A 376 -24.28 -18.80 28.21
N HIS A 377 -23.57 -19.73 28.84
CA HIS A 377 -22.12 -19.89 28.66
C HIS A 377 -21.71 -20.04 27.19
N TRP A 378 -22.40 -20.88 26.42
CA TRP A 378 -22.07 -21.09 25.02
C TRP A 378 -22.47 -19.90 24.13
N VAL A 379 -23.56 -19.20 24.46
CA VAL A 379 -23.97 -17.98 23.79
C VAL A 379 -22.95 -16.86 24.04
N ASN A 380 -22.47 -16.70 25.27
CA ASN A 380 -21.48 -15.70 25.61
C ASN A 380 -20.13 -16.02 24.95
N LYS A 381 -19.71 -17.29 24.94
CA LYS A 381 -18.50 -17.70 24.19
C LYS A 381 -18.62 -17.40 22.70
N ALA A 382 -19.76 -17.64 22.09
CA ALA A 382 -20.00 -17.29 20.70
C ALA A 382 -19.97 -15.77 20.47
N SER A 383 -20.56 -15.00 21.38
CA SER A 383 -20.55 -13.54 21.36
C SER A 383 -19.11 -12.99 21.34
N GLU A 384 -18.27 -13.47 22.26
CA GLU A 384 -16.85 -13.08 22.33
C GLU A 384 -16.07 -13.50 21.09
N PHE A 385 -16.26 -14.75 20.63
CA PHE A 385 -15.49 -15.30 19.52
C PHE A 385 -15.85 -14.69 18.15
N PHE A 386 -17.15 -14.41 17.92
CA PHE A 386 -17.63 -13.84 16.66
C PHE A 386 -17.77 -12.32 16.68
N ASP A 387 -17.49 -11.69 17.82
CA ASP A 387 -17.69 -10.25 18.05
C ASP A 387 -19.12 -9.81 17.65
N LYS A 388 -20.10 -10.58 18.11
CA LYS A 388 -21.53 -10.32 17.85
C LYS A 388 -22.24 -10.04 19.16
N LYS A 389 -23.11 -9.04 19.20
CA LYS A 389 -23.97 -8.80 20.36
C LYS A 389 -24.87 -10.02 20.63
N PRO A 390 -24.86 -10.59 21.87
CA PRO A 390 -25.66 -11.75 22.18
C PRO A 390 -27.16 -11.43 22.12
N PRO A 391 -28.03 -12.43 21.83
CA PRO A 391 -29.46 -12.31 22.00
C PRO A 391 -29.84 -12.14 23.47
N ALA A 392 -31.11 -11.81 23.74
CA ALA A 392 -31.65 -11.75 25.09
C ALA A 392 -31.51 -13.11 25.79
N GLU A 393 -31.28 -13.11 27.09
CA GLU A 393 -31.13 -14.34 27.87
C GLU A 393 -32.41 -15.18 27.89
N LEU A 394 -32.25 -16.50 27.99
CA LEU A 394 -33.38 -17.42 28.17
C LEU A 394 -34.04 -17.15 29.51
N SER A 395 -35.33 -16.77 29.49
CA SER A 395 -36.12 -16.57 30.70
C SER A 395 -37.27 -17.59 30.75
N ILE A 396 -37.23 -18.45 31.75
CA ILE A 396 -38.28 -19.42 32.08
C ILE A 396 -38.81 -19.04 33.46
N THR A 397 -40.09 -18.75 33.54
CA THR A 397 -40.76 -18.36 34.80
C THR A 397 -41.39 -19.57 35.44
N LEU A 398 -41.45 -19.56 36.77
CA LEU A 398 -42.18 -20.58 37.52
C LEU A 398 -43.70 -20.33 37.44
N PRO A 399 -44.54 -21.38 37.44
CA PRO A 399 -45.97 -21.23 37.39
C PRO A 399 -46.49 -20.59 38.68
N LYS A 400 -47.72 -20.10 38.63
CA LYS A 400 -48.38 -19.62 39.83
C LYS A 400 -48.60 -20.77 40.84
N PRO A 401 -48.57 -20.47 42.15
CA PRO A 401 -48.83 -21.45 43.19
C PRO A 401 -50.12 -22.23 42.94
N PRO A 402 -50.14 -23.56 43.09
CA PRO A 402 -51.28 -24.38 42.80
C PRO A 402 -52.36 -24.21 43.89
N GLU A 403 -53.62 -24.16 43.50
CA GLU A 403 -54.78 -24.25 44.44
C GLU A 403 -54.90 -25.71 44.90
N ILE A 404 -54.95 -25.96 46.24
CA ILE A 404 -55.19 -27.27 46.75
C ILE A 404 -56.69 -27.44 46.93
N PRO A 405 -57.43 -28.26 46.12
CA PRO A 405 -58.87 -28.45 46.24
C PRO A 405 -59.15 -29.23 47.54
N LEU A 406 -59.67 -28.54 48.51
CA LEU A 406 -60.17 -29.21 49.73
C LEU A 406 -61.41 -30.07 49.39
N PRO A 407 -61.43 -31.36 49.79
CA PRO A 407 -62.55 -32.24 49.49
C PRO A 407 -63.84 -31.73 50.16
N LYS A 408 -64.86 -31.54 49.36
CA LYS A 408 -66.24 -31.25 49.90
C LYS A 408 -66.65 -32.44 50.81
N SER A 409 -66.98 -32.12 52.06
CA SER A 409 -67.46 -33.12 53.03
C SER A 409 -68.72 -33.83 52.48
N PRO A 410 -68.75 -35.15 52.37
CA PRO A 410 -70.00 -35.87 52.03
C PRO A 410 -70.91 -35.89 53.22
N ASN A 411 -72.03 -35.20 53.19
CA ASN A 411 -73.16 -35.18 54.05
C ASN A 411 -73.52 -33.81 54.68
N THR A 412 -74.20 -33.03 53.90
CA THR A 412 -75.25 -32.11 54.48
C THR A 412 -76.56 -32.44 53.83
N PRO A 413 -77.61 -32.82 54.63
CA PRO A 413 -78.97 -33.01 54.12
C PRO A 413 -79.55 -31.66 53.68
N ASN A 414 -80.15 -31.65 52.50
CA ASN A 414 -80.93 -30.53 51.96
C ASN A 414 -81.81 -29.92 52.99
N LYS A 415 -81.60 -28.72 53.50
CA LYS A 415 -82.60 -27.78 54.00
C LYS A 415 -82.42 -26.47 53.23
N SER A 416 -83.44 -26.24 52.43
CA SER A 416 -83.75 -25.00 51.77
C SER A 416 -83.79 -23.85 52.75
N SER A 417 -82.87 -22.93 52.64
CA SER A 417 -83.05 -21.53 53.00
C SER A 417 -81.88 -20.74 52.32
N ASP A 418 -82.26 -19.78 51.52
CA ASP A 418 -81.44 -18.80 50.85
C ASP A 418 -80.52 -18.09 51.85
N VAL A 419 -79.24 -18.47 51.86
CA VAL A 419 -78.19 -17.64 52.40
C VAL A 419 -77.03 -17.72 51.39
N ASP A 420 -76.78 -16.60 50.82
CA ASP A 420 -75.70 -16.37 49.86
C ASP A 420 -74.32 -16.66 50.51
N LEU A 421 -73.80 -17.88 50.29
CA LEU A 421 -72.54 -18.39 50.88
C LEU A 421 -71.31 -18.23 49.96
N THR A 422 -71.42 -17.42 48.93
CA THR A 422 -70.41 -17.24 47.92
C THR A 422 -69.14 -16.50 48.35
N PRO A 423 -69.06 -15.66 49.40
CA PRO A 423 -67.78 -15.00 49.76
C PRO A 423 -66.91 -15.78 50.74
N VAL A 424 -67.39 -16.75 51.46
CA VAL A 424 -66.63 -17.37 52.57
C VAL A 424 -65.67 -18.51 52.10
N ALA A 425 -66.04 -19.20 51.02
CA ALA A 425 -65.21 -20.30 50.51
C ALA A 425 -63.96 -19.81 49.79
N ILE A 426 -63.97 -18.58 49.29
CA ILE A 426 -62.79 -17.99 48.59
C ILE A 426 -61.78 -17.45 49.60
N ALA A 427 -62.22 -17.00 50.77
CA ALA A 427 -61.28 -16.42 51.77
C ALA A 427 -60.39 -17.44 52.48
N THR A 428 -60.82 -18.72 52.56
CA THR A 428 -60.01 -19.77 53.23
C THR A 428 -58.90 -20.38 52.33
N GLY A 429 -59.07 -20.36 50.99
CA GLY A 429 -58.04 -20.85 50.07
C GLY A 429 -56.91 -19.82 49.85
N LEU A 430 -57.30 -18.54 49.81
CA LEU A 430 -56.31 -17.45 49.55
C LEU A 430 -55.43 -17.09 50.77
N GLY A 431 -55.98 -17.27 51.99
CA GLY A 431 -55.21 -16.98 53.21
C GLY A 431 -54.01 -17.97 53.43
N TRP A 432 -54.07 -19.12 52.80
CA TRP A 432 -53.07 -20.16 52.94
C TRP A 432 -51.86 -19.94 51.96
N LEU A 433 -52.18 -19.37 50.82
CA LEU A 433 -51.19 -19.16 49.75
C LEU A 433 -50.46 -17.84 49.83
N LEU A 434 -50.98 -16.84 50.52
CA LEU A 434 -50.38 -15.51 50.52
C LEU A 434 -49.48 -15.19 51.72
N GLY A 435 -49.12 -16.20 52.54
CA GLY A 435 -48.09 -16.05 53.58
C GLY A 435 -48.31 -14.92 54.61
N GLY A 436 -49.54 -14.46 54.80
CA GLY A 436 -49.86 -13.42 55.78
C GLY A 436 -50.03 -13.99 57.20
N PRO A 437 -49.70 -13.20 58.27
CA PRO A 437 -49.70 -13.63 59.66
C PRO A 437 -51.13 -13.93 60.27
N VAL A 438 -52.12 -14.13 59.46
CA VAL A 438 -53.47 -14.53 59.84
C VAL A 438 -53.80 -15.84 59.12
N GLY A 439 -52.90 -16.77 59.22
CA GLY A 439 -53.06 -18.12 58.66
C GLY A 439 -53.82 -19.03 59.55
N ALA A 440 -54.54 -19.98 58.93
CA ALA A 440 -55.15 -21.07 59.67
C ALA A 440 -54.09 -21.89 60.36
N ALA A 441 -54.05 -21.91 61.66
CA ALA A 441 -53.16 -22.77 62.43
C ALA A 441 -53.68 -24.22 62.37
N ILE A 442 -52.92 -25.10 61.75
CA ILE A 442 -53.14 -26.56 61.80
C ILE A 442 -52.54 -27.06 63.12
N ILE A 443 -53.35 -27.34 64.07
CA ILE A 443 -52.94 -27.99 65.31
C ILE A 443 -53.63 -29.38 65.35
N GLY A 444 -52.85 -30.42 65.20
CA GLY A 444 -53.30 -31.80 65.46
C GLY A 444 -54.35 -32.34 64.50
N GLY A 445 -54.36 -32.01 63.23
CA GLY A 445 -55.23 -32.60 62.19
C GLY A 445 -56.61 -32.04 62.14
N ALA A 446 -56.90 -30.87 62.72
CA ALA A 446 -58.21 -30.21 62.65
C ALA A 446 -58.02 -28.72 62.23
N THR A 447 -58.80 -28.31 61.24
CA THR A 447 -58.89 -26.91 60.76
C THR A 447 -60.06 -26.23 61.43
N TYR A 448 -59.88 -25.05 62.07
CA TYR A 448 -60.96 -24.27 62.67
C TYR A 448 -61.27 -23.08 61.73
N LEU A 449 -62.61 -22.95 61.45
CA LEU A 449 -63.11 -21.75 60.78
C LEU A 449 -63.61 -20.80 61.87
N ILE A 450 -63.14 -19.59 61.90
CA ILE A 450 -63.58 -18.53 62.80
C ILE A 450 -64.60 -17.66 62.04
N ASP A 451 -65.86 -17.75 62.38
CA ASP A 451 -66.87 -16.83 61.94
C ASP A 451 -66.86 -15.62 62.87
N LYS A 452 -66.67 -14.43 62.34
CA LYS A 452 -66.59 -13.16 63.08
C LYS A 452 -67.88 -12.72 63.77
N ASN A 453 -69.00 -13.34 63.49
CA ASN A 453 -70.29 -12.88 63.95
C ASN A 453 -71.12 -13.89 64.80
N SER A 454 -70.50 -15.02 65.23
CA SER A 454 -71.20 -15.96 66.10
C SER A 454 -70.36 -16.33 67.33
N GLU A 455 -70.90 -16.16 68.52
CA GLU A 455 -70.30 -16.56 69.82
C GLU A 455 -70.34 -18.06 70.07
N SER A 456 -70.59 -18.92 69.09
CA SER A 456 -70.65 -20.35 69.28
C SER A 456 -69.47 -21.05 68.59
N PRO A 457 -68.80 -21.97 69.29
CA PRO A 457 -67.65 -22.70 68.68
C PRO A 457 -68.19 -23.64 67.58
N VAL A 458 -67.72 -23.39 66.33
CA VAL A 458 -68.00 -24.29 65.21
C VAL A 458 -67.22 -25.60 65.46
N LYS A 459 -67.86 -26.75 65.33
CA LYS A 459 -67.23 -28.06 65.47
C LYS A 459 -66.06 -28.18 64.49
N PRO A 460 -64.90 -28.73 64.93
CA PRO A 460 -63.75 -28.91 64.07
C PRO A 460 -64.12 -29.83 62.89
N ILE A 461 -63.79 -29.37 61.67
CA ILE A 461 -63.85 -30.22 60.48
C ILE A 461 -62.56 -31.08 60.55
N VAL A 462 -62.71 -32.33 60.96
CA VAL A 462 -61.66 -33.32 60.90
C VAL A 462 -61.44 -33.67 59.42
N THR A 463 -60.44 -33.11 58.79
CA THR A 463 -60.00 -33.51 57.44
C THR A 463 -59.11 -34.73 57.62
N ASP A 464 -59.45 -35.80 56.95
CA ASP A 464 -58.67 -37.03 56.94
C ASP A 464 -57.23 -36.71 56.39
N PRO A 465 -56.15 -36.96 57.14
CA PRO A 465 -54.79 -36.70 56.72
C PRO A 465 -54.45 -37.36 55.37
N GLU A 466 -55.01 -38.50 55.05
CA GLU A 466 -54.84 -39.20 53.79
C GLU A 466 -55.44 -38.42 52.61
N LEU A 467 -56.56 -37.73 52.80
CA LEU A 467 -57.19 -36.88 51.78
C LEU A 467 -56.36 -35.62 51.49
N ILE A 468 -55.81 -35.01 52.53
CA ILE A 468 -54.92 -33.85 52.38
C ILE A 468 -53.67 -34.24 51.56
N LYS A 469 -53.08 -35.37 51.90
CA LYS A 469 -51.90 -35.92 51.24
C LYS A 469 -52.16 -36.23 49.74
N LYS A 470 -53.36 -36.80 49.45
CA LYS A 470 -53.72 -37.08 48.07
C LYS A 470 -54.00 -35.77 47.29
N ALA A 471 -54.64 -34.78 47.89
CA ALA A 471 -54.89 -33.47 47.26
C ALA A 471 -53.53 -32.72 47.01
N ALA A 472 -52.62 -32.74 47.95
CA ALA A 472 -51.28 -32.16 47.80
C ALA A 472 -50.47 -32.85 46.71
N SER A 473 -50.57 -34.19 46.61
CA SER A 473 -49.88 -34.94 45.54
C SER A 473 -50.43 -34.62 44.15
N GLU A 474 -51.75 -34.41 44.04
CA GLU A 474 -52.37 -34.03 42.79
C GLU A 474 -52.10 -32.55 42.42
N ALA A 475 -52.08 -31.66 43.39
CA ALA A 475 -51.65 -30.26 43.21
C ALA A 475 -50.18 -30.18 42.78
N ALA A 476 -49.32 -30.97 43.39
CA ALA A 476 -47.91 -31.10 43.01
C ALA A 476 -47.74 -31.58 41.56
N LYS A 477 -48.50 -32.60 41.16
CA LYS A 477 -48.55 -33.08 39.77
C LYS A 477 -48.99 -32.01 38.81
N ASN A 478 -50.08 -31.29 39.13
CA ASN A 478 -50.59 -30.21 38.29
C ASN A 478 -49.59 -29.07 38.18
N TYR A 479 -48.94 -28.65 39.26
CA TYR A 479 -47.91 -27.63 39.24
C TYR A 479 -46.76 -28.00 38.31
N LEU A 480 -46.21 -29.20 38.45
CA LEU A 480 -45.13 -29.68 37.60
C LEU A 480 -45.54 -29.87 36.17
N THR A 481 -46.82 -30.23 35.92
CA THR A 481 -47.39 -30.30 34.56
C THR A 481 -47.45 -28.92 33.91
N THR A 482 -47.95 -27.93 34.67
CA THR A 482 -47.99 -26.52 34.21
C THR A 482 -46.58 -25.99 33.95
N PHE A 483 -45.65 -26.22 34.88
CA PHE A 483 -44.27 -25.81 34.72
C PHE A 483 -43.65 -26.42 33.46
N SER A 484 -43.77 -27.72 33.23
CA SER A 484 -43.31 -28.36 32.02
C SER A 484 -43.88 -27.72 30.76
N ASN A 485 -45.21 -27.55 30.73
CA ASN A 485 -45.88 -27.01 29.55
C ASN A 485 -45.56 -25.53 29.26
N GLU A 486 -45.39 -24.72 30.29
CA GLU A 486 -45.08 -23.28 30.15
C GLU A 486 -43.60 -23.04 29.83
N ALA A 487 -42.69 -23.96 30.22
CA ALA A 487 -41.27 -23.81 29.98
C ALA A 487 -40.83 -24.15 28.52
N PHE A 488 -41.51 -25.05 27.84
CA PHE A 488 -41.12 -25.48 26.49
C PHE A 488 -41.28 -24.40 25.40
N PRO A 489 -42.35 -23.59 25.34
CA PRO A 489 -42.51 -22.57 24.31
C PRO A 489 -41.35 -21.54 24.30
N PRO A 490 -41.01 -20.86 25.42
CA PRO A 490 -39.89 -19.92 25.43
C PRO A 490 -38.54 -20.59 25.15
N LEU A 491 -38.33 -21.86 25.54
CA LEU A 491 -37.13 -22.60 25.23
C LEU A 491 -36.98 -22.84 23.73
N LYS A 492 -38.05 -23.23 23.03
CA LYS A 492 -38.04 -23.45 21.58
C LYS A 492 -37.83 -22.16 20.80
N GLU A 493 -38.48 -21.07 21.23
CA GLU A 493 -38.29 -19.76 20.62
C GLU A 493 -36.86 -19.30 20.76
N TYR A 494 -36.28 -19.41 21.97
CA TYR A 494 -34.90 -19.09 22.24
C TYR A 494 -33.95 -19.91 21.38
N GLN A 495 -34.18 -21.21 21.25
CA GLN A 495 -33.42 -22.09 20.41
C GLN A 495 -33.36 -21.58 18.96
N GLN A 496 -34.49 -21.24 18.37
CA GLN A 496 -34.58 -20.76 16.98
C GLN A 496 -33.81 -19.43 16.79
N ILE A 497 -33.93 -18.52 17.76
CA ILE A 497 -33.25 -17.23 17.74
C ILE A 497 -31.72 -17.45 17.78
N VAL A 498 -31.24 -18.27 18.72
CA VAL A 498 -29.80 -18.50 18.91
C VAL A 498 -29.23 -19.30 17.75
N GLU A 499 -29.88 -20.33 17.25
CA GLU A 499 -29.41 -21.10 16.10
C GLU A 499 -29.19 -20.21 14.87
N LYS A 500 -30.15 -19.33 14.57
CA LYS A 500 -30.03 -18.35 13.47
C LYS A 500 -28.95 -17.32 13.75
N TRP A 501 -28.80 -16.88 15.00
CA TRP A 501 -27.77 -15.92 15.39
C TRP A 501 -26.36 -16.50 15.33
N LEU A 502 -26.20 -17.78 15.60
CA LEU A 502 -24.93 -18.51 15.51
C LEU A 502 -24.44 -18.73 14.09
N ASP A 503 -25.28 -18.56 13.06
CA ASP A 503 -24.87 -18.74 11.67
C ASP A 503 -23.78 -17.72 11.31
N PHE A 504 -22.61 -18.24 10.96
CA PHE A 504 -21.48 -17.45 10.50
C PHE A 504 -21.51 -17.34 8.97
N GLN A 505 -21.62 -16.11 8.48
CA GLN A 505 -21.51 -15.82 7.05
C GLN A 505 -20.24 -15.01 6.81
N PRO A 506 -19.21 -15.61 6.22
CA PRO A 506 -17.99 -14.89 5.87
C PRO A 506 -18.29 -13.84 4.78
N SER A 507 -17.62 -12.70 4.84
CA SER A 507 -17.56 -11.79 3.70
C SER A 507 -16.78 -12.46 2.56
N LEU A 508 -17.06 -12.07 1.30
CA LEU A 508 -16.42 -12.69 0.14
C LEU A 508 -14.96 -12.28 -0.04
N GLU A 509 -14.55 -11.18 0.54
CA GLU A 509 -13.21 -10.62 0.36
C GLU A 509 -12.58 -10.16 1.67
N PRO A 510 -11.24 -10.25 1.82
CA PRO A 510 -10.51 -9.66 2.92
C PRO A 510 -10.70 -8.13 2.95
N GLN A 511 -10.76 -7.54 4.14
CA GLN A 511 -10.85 -6.09 4.29
C GLN A 511 -9.61 -5.40 3.67
N ASN A 512 -9.78 -4.24 3.05
CA ASN A 512 -8.73 -3.40 2.45
C ASN A 512 -7.96 -3.98 1.24
N THR A 513 -8.46 -5.00 0.56
CA THR A 513 -7.80 -5.54 -0.64
C THR A 513 -8.21 -4.85 -1.93
N SER A 514 -9.35 -4.17 -1.98
CA SER A 514 -9.90 -3.54 -3.20
C SER A 514 -8.95 -2.50 -3.81
N GLU A 515 -8.35 -1.64 -3.00
CA GLU A 515 -7.37 -0.64 -3.46
C GLU A 515 -6.11 -1.30 -4.01
N ARG A 516 -5.62 -2.36 -3.35
CA ARG A 516 -4.45 -3.12 -3.81
C ARG A 516 -4.71 -3.84 -5.13
N TYR A 517 -5.89 -4.40 -5.33
CA TYR A 517 -6.29 -4.98 -6.61
C TYR A 517 -6.33 -3.94 -7.72
N HIS A 518 -6.87 -2.76 -7.46
CA HIS A 518 -6.89 -1.66 -8.43
C HIS A 518 -5.46 -1.22 -8.79
N ASN A 519 -4.58 -1.05 -7.81
CA ASN A 519 -3.18 -0.72 -8.02
C ASN A 519 -2.45 -1.80 -8.82
N LEU A 520 -2.67 -3.08 -8.52
CA LEU A 520 -2.09 -4.19 -9.27
C LEU A 520 -2.53 -4.19 -10.74
N GLN A 521 -3.82 -3.98 -11.01
CA GLN A 521 -4.36 -3.89 -12.36
C GLN A 521 -3.76 -2.72 -13.14
N LEU A 522 -3.61 -1.56 -12.51
CA LEU A 522 -3.00 -0.38 -13.10
C LEU A 522 -1.52 -0.65 -13.47
N LEU A 523 -0.74 -1.18 -12.53
CA LEU A 523 0.67 -1.49 -12.75
C LEU A 523 0.86 -2.56 -13.84
N THR A 524 0.03 -3.60 -13.85
CA THR A 524 0.07 -4.65 -14.88
C THR A 524 -0.26 -4.09 -16.26
N THR A 525 -1.27 -3.22 -16.35
CA THR A 525 -1.62 -2.55 -17.60
C THR A 525 -0.49 -1.66 -18.10
N LEU A 526 0.16 -0.90 -17.21
CA LEU A 526 1.30 -0.07 -17.55
C LEU A 526 2.50 -0.90 -18.02
N SER A 527 2.80 -2.02 -17.36
CA SER A 527 3.87 -2.93 -17.77
C SER A 527 3.61 -3.53 -19.15
N SER A 528 2.41 -4.03 -19.40
CA SER A 528 2.02 -4.60 -20.71
C SER A 528 2.04 -3.56 -21.84
N ASN A 529 1.59 -2.34 -21.58
CA ASN A 529 1.66 -1.25 -22.56
C ASN A 529 3.11 -0.88 -22.87
N LEU A 530 3.96 -0.80 -21.85
CA LEU A 530 5.38 -0.50 -22.03
C LEU A 530 6.06 -1.60 -22.86
N GLU A 531 5.82 -2.86 -22.60
CA GLU A 531 6.36 -3.98 -23.35
C GLU A 531 5.90 -3.96 -24.82
N ARG A 532 4.62 -3.74 -25.07
CA ARG A 532 4.07 -3.63 -26.42
C ARG A 532 4.71 -2.50 -27.22
N GLU A 533 4.87 -1.31 -26.61
CA GLU A 533 5.52 -0.17 -27.29
C GLU A 533 7.01 -0.47 -27.59
N LEU A 534 7.71 -1.17 -26.69
CA LEU A 534 9.08 -1.60 -26.90
C LEU A 534 9.18 -2.65 -28.03
N GLU A 535 8.26 -3.58 -28.12
CA GLU A 535 8.20 -4.58 -29.21
C GLU A 535 7.99 -3.89 -30.57
N ILE A 536 7.15 -2.87 -30.65
CA ILE A 536 6.95 -2.07 -31.89
C ILE A 536 8.25 -1.36 -32.31
N LEU A 537 9.07 -0.97 -31.35
CA LEU A 537 10.36 -0.32 -31.61
C LEU A 537 11.49 -1.30 -31.93
N SER A 538 11.41 -2.53 -31.43
CA SER A 538 12.44 -3.57 -31.55
C SER A 538 12.82 -3.93 -33.00
N PRO A 539 11.90 -4.06 -33.97
CA PRO A 539 12.26 -4.37 -35.37
C PRO A 539 13.05 -3.25 -36.07
N LYS A 540 13.18 -2.09 -35.45
CA LYS A 540 13.98 -0.96 -35.98
C LYS A 540 15.41 -0.98 -35.50
N ILE A 541 15.78 -1.97 -34.66
CA ILE A 541 17.14 -2.14 -34.07
C ILE A 541 17.96 -3.20 -34.83
N SER A 542 17.31 -4.12 -35.53
CA SER A 542 17.92 -5.13 -36.40
C SER A 542 18.05 -4.59 -37.83
#